data_03c31f11fc9aae847408509828caf8c8
#
_entry.id   03c31f11fc9aae847408509828caf8c8
#
_cell.length_a   1.000
_cell.length_b   1.000
_cell.length_c   1.000
_cell.angle_alpha   90.00
_cell.angle_beta   90.00
_cell.angle_gamma   90.00
#
_symmetry.space_group_name_H-M   'P 1'
#
loop_
_entity.id
_entity.type
_entity.pdbx_description
1 polymer ?
#
loop_
_entity_poly.entity_id
_entity_poly.type
_entity_poly.pdbx_seq_one_letter_code
_entity_poly.pdbx_strand_id
1 'polypeptide(L)'
;MSGSSLFVDLASRSEKGSRNANEDQVYCGRAAPGWFAVLADGAGGHSRGAEASRRAVQCIAERLTPQQDVVTPDLLTALVDLAHAELRQHQSGNGPRSDMHTTLVLLWVDSDGRHALWSHVGDSRLYRLRRGVVDMVTRDDSVVQHMVTAGLITPE
;
A
#
# COMPACT_ATOMS: atom_id res chain seq x y z
N MET A 1 -8.44 11.08 34.45
CA MET A 1 -8.55 11.71 33.13
C MET A 1 -9.10 10.65 32.21
N SER A 2 -10.38 10.74 31.85
CA SER A 2 -11.01 9.78 30.91
C SER A 2 -10.42 10.02 29.53
N GLY A 3 -9.52 9.15 29.08
CA GLY A 3 -9.07 9.14 27.71
C GLY A 3 -10.28 8.89 26.81
N SER A 4 -10.61 9.84 25.95
CA SER A 4 -11.58 9.61 24.91
C SER A 4 -11.03 8.49 24.01
N SER A 5 -11.65 7.31 24.11
CA SER A 5 -11.38 6.20 23.19
C SER A 5 -11.73 6.68 21.79
N LEU A 6 -10.74 6.75 20.92
CA LEU A 6 -10.99 7.05 19.53
C LEU A 6 -11.70 5.83 18.90
N PHE A 7 -12.82 6.07 18.25
CA PHE A 7 -13.49 5.05 17.46
C PHE A 7 -12.88 5.07 16.05
N VAL A 8 -12.31 3.95 15.63
CA VAL A 8 -11.80 3.76 14.27
C VAL A 8 -12.77 2.87 13.51
N ASP A 9 -13.27 3.39 12.42
CA ASP A 9 -14.10 2.64 11.46
C ASP A 9 -13.28 2.39 10.19
N LEU A 10 -13.28 1.16 9.72
CA LEU A 10 -12.54 0.73 8.53
C LEU A 10 -13.54 0.20 7.50
N ALA A 11 -13.47 0.75 6.30
CA ALA A 11 -14.24 0.28 5.17
C ALA A 11 -13.34 0.11 3.96
N SER A 12 -13.61 -0.89 3.14
CA SER A 12 -12.91 -1.11 1.88
C SER A 12 -13.88 -1.41 0.76
N ARG A 13 -13.50 -1.01 -0.44
CA ARG A 13 -14.23 -1.32 -1.67
C ARG A 13 -13.22 -1.58 -2.77
N SER A 14 -13.45 -2.63 -3.55
CA SER A 14 -12.69 -2.95 -4.74
C SER A 14 -13.66 -3.40 -5.82
N GLU A 15 -13.56 -2.81 -7.00
CA GLU A 15 -14.45 -3.10 -8.12
C GLU A 15 -13.67 -3.23 -9.42
N LYS A 16 -14.04 -4.22 -10.19
CA LYS A 16 -13.43 -4.50 -11.50
C LYS A 16 -13.61 -3.36 -12.52
N GLY A 17 -14.69 -2.60 -12.41
CA GLY A 17 -15.06 -1.62 -13.41
C GLY A 17 -15.32 -2.24 -14.78
N SER A 18 -14.83 -1.63 -15.83
CA SER A 18 -14.96 -2.11 -17.22
C SER A 18 -13.88 -3.12 -17.65
N ARG A 19 -12.93 -3.45 -16.77
CA ARG A 19 -11.85 -4.40 -17.06
C ARG A 19 -12.34 -5.85 -17.08
N ASN A 20 -11.57 -6.76 -17.68
CA ASN A 20 -11.91 -8.18 -17.72
C ASN A 20 -11.68 -8.89 -16.38
N ALA A 21 -10.68 -8.44 -15.61
CA ALA A 21 -10.36 -8.93 -14.28
C ALA A 21 -10.13 -7.76 -13.33
N ASN A 22 -10.32 -8.01 -12.02
CA ASN A 22 -9.90 -7.11 -10.96
C ASN A 22 -8.48 -7.51 -10.54
N GLU A 23 -7.53 -6.59 -10.70
CA GLU A 23 -6.13 -6.79 -10.34
C GLU A 23 -5.78 -6.07 -9.03
N ASP A 24 -6.74 -5.37 -8.43
CA ASP A 24 -6.58 -4.69 -7.15
C ASP A 24 -6.78 -5.66 -5.99
N GLN A 25 -6.03 -5.44 -4.92
CA GLN A 25 -6.21 -6.11 -3.65
C GLN A 25 -6.18 -5.11 -2.51
N VAL A 26 -7.07 -5.30 -1.54
CA VAL A 26 -7.12 -4.48 -0.33
C VAL A 26 -7.34 -5.37 0.90
N TYR A 27 -6.71 -5.01 2.00
CA TYR A 27 -6.93 -5.62 3.30
C TYR A 27 -6.86 -4.57 4.41
N CYS A 28 -7.76 -4.68 5.39
CA CYS A 28 -7.77 -3.88 6.60
C CYS A 28 -7.77 -4.80 7.81
N GLY A 29 -6.97 -4.48 8.83
CA GLY A 29 -6.84 -5.32 9.99
C GLY A 29 -6.35 -4.57 11.23
N ARG A 30 -6.13 -5.34 12.29
CA ARG A 30 -5.50 -4.84 13.53
C ARG A 30 -4.03 -5.25 13.56
N ALA A 31 -3.19 -4.30 13.94
CA ALA A 31 -1.80 -4.52 14.34
C ALA A 31 -1.62 -3.74 15.65
N ALA A 32 -1.60 -4.45 16.77
CA ALA A 32 -1.55 -3.80 18.07
C ALA A 32 -0.31 -2.89 18.20
N PRO A 33 -0.45 -1.71 18.79
CA PRO A 33 -1.65 -1.15 19.41
C PRO A 33 -2.53 -0.30 18.46
N GLY A 34 -2.74 -0.69 17.21
CA GLY A 34 -3.47 0.12 16.23
C GLY A 34 -4.18 -0.69 15.15
N TRP A 35 -4.39 -0.05 14.03
CA TRP A 35 -5.02 -0.60 12.83
C TRP A 35 -4.16 -0.34 11.60
N PHE A 36 -4.30 -1.18 10.61
CA PHE A 36 -3.64 -0.99 9.32
C PHE A 36 -4.58 -1.23 8.16
N ALA A 37 -4.25 -0.59 7.05
CA ALA A 37 -4.82 -0.85 5.75
C ALA A 37 -3.69 -1.02 4.73
N VAL A 38 -3.82 -1.98 3.85
CA VAL A 38 -2.89 -2.21 2.75
C VAL A 38 -3.67 -2.36 1.45
N LEU A 39 -3.22 -1.66 0.42
CA LEU A 39 -3.80 -1.66 -0.92
C LEU A 39 -2.69 -1.88 -1.95
N ALA A 40 -2.99 -2.65 -2.96
CA ALA A 40 -2.09 -2.91 -4.09
C ALA A 40 -2.91 -2.96 -5.38
N ASP A 41 -2.46 -2.23 -6.41
CA ASP A 41 -3.00 -2.26 -7.79
C ASP A 41 -2.01 -3.03 -8.65
N GLY A 42 -2.44 -4.20 -9.14
CA GLY A 42 -1.61 -5.11 -9.90
C GLY A 42 -1.47 -4.69 -11.35
N ALA A 43 -0.25 -4.71 -11.86
CA ALA A 43 0.08 -4.49 -13.26
C ALA A 43 0.92 -5.65 -13.79
N GLY A 44 0.60 -6.15 -14.96
CA GLY A 44 1.32 -7.28 -15.55
C GLY A 44 0.49 -8.09 -16.56
N GLY A 45 -0.71 -7.60 -16.83
CA GLY A 45 -1.66 -8.19 -17.78
C GLY A 45 -2.33 -9.48 -17.26
N HIS A 46 -3.65 -9.44 -17.15
CA HIS A 46 -4.52 -10.56 -16.81
C HIS A 46 -4.28 -11.19 -15.43
N SER A 47 -3.74 -12.41 -15.37
CA SER A 47 -3.64 -13.16 -14.10
C SER A 47 -2.44 -12.78 -13.24
N ARG A 48 -1.40 -12.18 -13.81
CA ARG A 48 -0.14 -11.94 -13.10
C ARG A 48 -0.18 -10.67 -12.24
N GLY A 49 -0.89 -9.63 -12.69
CA GLY A 49 -1.14 -8.44 -11.88
C GLY A 49 -1.99 -8.77 -10.65
N ALA A 50 -3.08 -9.50 -10.82
CA ALA A 50 -3.93 -9.95 -9.72
C ALA A 50 -3.18 -10.86 -8.72
N GLU A 51 -2.27 -11.71 -9.21
CA GLU A 51 -1.43 -12.52 -8.33
C GLU A 51 -0.41 -11.65 -7.57
N ALA A 52 0.19 -10.65 -8.23
CA ALA A 52 1.17 -9.76 -7.63
C ALA A 52 0.54 -8.96 -6.48
N SER A 53 -0.59 -8.29 -6.72
CA SER A 53 -1.30 -7.51 -5.70
C SER A 53 -1.74 -8.38 -4.52
N ARG A 54 -2.31 -9.58 -4.80
CA ARG A 54 -2.72 -10.52 -3.76
C ARG A 54 -1.56 -10.97 -2.88
N ARG A 55 -0.42 -11.35 -3.48
CA ARG A 55 0.77 -11.80 -2.72
C ARG A 55 1.35 -10.67 -1.88
N ALA A 56 1.48 -9.47 -2.43
CA ALA A 56 2.01 -8.32 -1.70
C ALA A 56 1.13 -8.00 -0.47
N VAL A 57 -0.19 -7.91 -0.65
CA VAL A 57 -1.13 -7.65 0.44
C VAL A 57 -1.11 -8.76 1.48
N GLN A 58 -1.13 -10.03 1.06
CA GLN A 58 -1.10 -11.17 1.96
C GLN A 58 0.19 -11.21 2.79
N CYS A 59 1.34 -11.03 2.16
CA CYS A 59 2.65 -11.00 2.81
C CYS A 59 2.70 -9.96 3.95
N ILE A 60 2.20 -8.75 3.70
CA ILE A 60 2.14 -7.67 4.69
C ILE A 60 1.13 -7.99 5.80
N ALA A 61 -0.09 -8.44 5.43
CA ALA A 61 -1.14 -8.73 6.39
C ALA A 61 -0.74 -9.85 7.37
N GLU A 62 -0.10 -10.90 6.89
CA GLU A 62 0.40 -12.02 7.72
C GLU A 62 1.46 -11.58 8.73
N ARG A 63 2.22 -10.53 8.43
CA ARG A 63 3.25 -9.99 9.33
C ARG A 63 2.69 -8.96 10.31
N LEU A 64 1.74 -8.16 9.90
CA LEU A 64 1.15 -7.12 10.75
C LEU A 64 0.05 -7.64 11.69
N THR A 65 -0.75 -8.62 11.26
CA THR A 65 -1.85 -9.13 12.10
C THR A 65 -1.39 -9.67 13.46
N PRO A 66 -0.29 -10.45 13.57
CA PRO A 66 0.21 -10.91 14.86
C PRO A 66 1.06 -9.88 15.61
N GLN A 67 1.33 -8.70 15.02
CA GLN A 67 2.20 -7.69 15.61
C GLN A 67 1.64 -7.19 16.94
N GLN A 68 2.47 -7.21 17.98
CA GLN A 68 2.16 -6.76 19.34
C GLN A 68 3.02 -5.56 19.76
N ASP A 69 4.14 -5.34 19.09
CA ASP A 69 5.03 -4.23 19.36
C ASP A 69 4.62 -2.99 18.56
N VAL A 70 5.15 -1.83 18.98
CA VAL A 70 4.92 -0.56 18.30
C VAL A 70 5.42 -0.64 16.84
N VAL A 71 4.55 -0.28 15.91
CA VAL A 71 4.91 -0.17 14.49
C VAL A 71 5.80 1.06 14.30
N THR A 72 6.93 0.86 13.64
CA THR A 72 7.94 1.88 13.37
C THR A 72 8.08 2.15 11.87
N PRO A 73 8.66 3.29 11.45
CA PRO A 73 8.98 3.53 10.05
C PRO A 73 9.89 2.45 9.44
N ASP A 74 10.86 1.95 10.20
CA ASP A 74 11.78 0.89 9.75
C ASP A 74 11.03 -0.42 9.50
N LEU A 75 10.04 -0.74 10.35
CA LEU A 75 9.17 -1.90 10.12
C LEU A 75 8.37 -1.75 8.82
N LEU A 76 7.80 -0.57 8.55
CA LEU A 76 7.07 -0.36 7.30
C LEU A 76 7.97 -0.50 6.08
N THR A 77 9.19 0.02 6.13
CA THR A 77 10.18 -0.16 5.06
C THR A 77 10.52 -1.63 4.87
N ALA A 78 10.81 -2.35 5.95
CA ALA A 78 11.11 -3.77 5.89
C ALA A 78 9.95 -4.62 5.32
N LEU A 79 8.70 -4.23 5.58
CA LEU A 79 7.52 -4.89 5.02
C LEU A 79 7.39 -4.67 3.51
N VAL A 80 7.71 -3.48 3.01
CA VAL A 80 7.76 -3.19 1.56
C VAL A 80 8.84 -4.02 0.89
N ASP A 81 10.04 -4.06 1.47
CA ASP A 81 11.15 -4.87 0.95
C ASP A 81 10.81 -6.36 0.94
N LEU A 82 10.14 -6.85 1.98
CA LEU A 82 9.68 -8.23 2.07
C LEU A 82 8.66 -8.56 0.97
N ALA A 83 7.67 -7.70 0.76
CA ALA A 83 6.69 -7.88 -0.31
C ALA A 83 7.37 -7.88 -1.69
N HIS A 84 8.34 -6.99 -1.91
CA HIS A 84 9.14 -6.99 -3.13
C HIS A 84 9.92 -8.29 -3.33
N ALA A 85 10.57 -8.79 -2.27
CA ALA A 85 11.30 -10.05 -2.32
C ALA A 85 10.37 -11.25 -2.62
N GLU A 86 9.18 -11.28 -2.01
CA GLU A 86 8.13 -12.28 -2.28
C GLU A 86 7.75 -12.31 -3.78
N LEU A 87 7.51 -11.14 -4.36
CA LEU A 87 7.18 -11.04 -5.79
C LEU A 87 8.33 -11.54 -6.66
N ARG A 88 9.56 -11.14 -6.36
CA ARG A 88 10.74 -11.57 -7.13
C ARG A 88 10.95 -13.08 -7.13
N GLN A 89 10.64 -13.77 -6.05
CA GLN A 89 10.75 -15.24 -5.97
C GLN A 89 9.73 -15.95 -6.88
N HIS A 90 8.61 -15.30 -7.17
CA HIS A 90 7.52 -15.88 -7.98
C HIS A 90 7.49 -15.36 -9.43
N GLN A 91 8.44 -14.51 -9.81
CA GLN A 91 8.59 -14.06 -11.18
C GLN A 91 9.12 -15.20 -12.07
N SER A 92 8.50 -15.40 -13.22
CA SER A 92 8.95 -16.37 -14.21
C SER A 92 9.97 -15.72 -15.16
N GLY A 93 11.22 -16.19 -15.14
CA GLY A 93 12.26 -15.80 -16.09
C GLY A 93 13.32 -14.84 -15.54
N ASN A 94 14.55 -15.00 -16.04
CA ASN A 94 15.74 -14.20 -15.70
C ASN A 94 15.91 -12.99 -16.61
N GLY A 95 14.85 -12.24 -16.92
CA GLY A 95 14.91 -11.11 -17.85
C GLY A 95 14.37 -9.80 -17.26
N PRO A 96 14.63 -8.66 -17.93
CA PRO A 96 14.12 -7.35 -17.52
C PRO A 96 12.60 -7.20 -17.65
N ARG A 97 11.90 -8.23 -18.11
CA ARG A 97 10.43 -8.31 -18.19
C ARG A 97 9.90 -9.22 -17.09
N SER A 98 9.96 -8.75 -15.88
CA SER A 98 9.13 -9.29 -14.83
C SER A 98 7.66 -9.09 -15.22
N ASP A 99 6.88 -10.15 -15.10
CA ASP A 99 5.45 -10.14 -15.43
C ASP A 99 4.55 -9.94 -14.19
N MET A 100 5.15 -9.72 -13.03
CA MET A 100 4.46 -9.47 -11.75
C MET A 100 4.87 -8.11 -11.19
N HIS A 101 4.00 -7.14 -11.37
CA HIS A 101 4.16 -5.80 -10.81
C HIS A 101 2.92 -5.41 -10.03
N THR A 102 3.10 -4.61 -9.00
CA THR A 102 1.99 -4.00 -8.28
C THR A 102 2.44 -2.70 -7.63
N THR A 103 1.54 -1.76 -7.50
CA THR A 103 1.69 -0.64 -6.56
C THR A 103 1.51 -1.15 -5.14
N LEU A 104 1.83 -0.33 -4.18
CA LEU A 104 1.58 -0.60 -2.77
C LEU A 104 1.30 0.70 -2.02
N VAL A 105 0.26 0.70 -1.21
CA VAL A 105 0.01 1.71 -0.17
C VAL A 105 -0.23 0.98 1.14
N LEU A 106 0.58 1.25 2.13
CA LEU A 106 0.46 0.72 3.48
C LEU A 106 0.27 1.87 4.45
N LEU A 107 -0.80 1.83 5.24
CA LEU A 107 -1.12 2.78 6.30
C LEU A 107 -1.24 2.03 7.62
N TRP A 108 -0.62 2.55 8.67
CA TRP A 108 -0.87 2.17 10.05
C TRP A 108 -1.29 3.39 10.87
N VAL A 109 -2.26 3.21 11.76
CA VAL A 109 -2.77 4.25 12.67
C VAL A 109 -2.77 3.68 14.08
N ASP A 110 -2.22 4.41 15.03
CA ASP A 110 -2.19 3.97 16.42
C ASP A 110 -3.59 3.95 17.06
N SER A 111 -3.70 3.30 18.21
CA SER A 111 -4.99 3.10 18.88
C SER A 111 -5.62 4.37 19.44
N ASP A 112 -4.83 5.43 19.65
CA ASP A 112 -5.32 6.74 20.08
C ASP A 112 -5.56 7.71 18.91
N GLY A 113 -5.23 7.30 17.69
CA GLY A 113 -5.43 8.03 16.44
C GLY A 113 -4.61 9.31 16.32
N ARG A 114 -3.56 9.45 17.13
CA ARG A 114 -2.69 10.64 17.12
C ARG A 114 -1.58 10.52 16.10
N HIS A 115 -1.12 9.30 15.83
CA HIS A 115 -0.04 9.02 14.91
C HIS A 115 -0.50 8.10 13.80
N ALA A 116 -0.03 8.39 12.62
CA ALA A 116 -0.16 7.53 11.46
C ALA A 116 1.18 7.43 10.76
N LEU A 117 1.53 6.23 10.34
CA LEU A 117 2.69 5.93 9.53
C LEU A 117 2.21 5.35 8.21
N TRP A 118 2.86 5.69 7.13
CA TRP A 118 2.56 5.12 5.82
C TRP A 118 3.80 4.93 4.98
N SER A 119 3.71 3.99 4.07
CA SER A 119 4.67 3.77 3.00
C SER A 119 3.91 3.51 1.70
N HIS A 120 4.45 3.94 0.57
CA HIS A 120 3.85 3.67 -0.72
C HIS A 120 4.91 3.54 -1.81
N VAL A 121 4.55 2.78 -2.85
CA VAL A 121 5.33 2.57 -4.08
C VAL A 121 4.36 2.60 -5.25
N GLY A 122 4.68 3.35 -6.29
CA GLY A 122 3.87 3.50 -7.48
C GLY A 122 2.98 4.74 -7.46
N ASP A 123 1.88 4.70 -8.20
CA ASP A 123 0.94 5.80 -8.44
C ASP A 123 -0.40 5.66 -7.70
N SER A 124 -0.57 4.61 -6.90
CA SER A 124 -1.67 4.54 -5.94
C SER A 124 -1.45 5.53 -4.80
N ARG A 125 -2.50 6.27 -4.43
CA ARG A 125 -2.36 7.44 -3.55
C ARG A 125 -3.08 7.29 -2.23
N LEU A 126 -2.46 7.80 -1.16
CA LEU A 126 -3.06 8.03 0.14
C LEU A 126 -3.50 9.49 0.26
N TYR A 127 -4.76 9.69 0.65
CA TYR A 127 -5.32 11.01 0.93
C TYR A 127 -5.68 11.13 2.40
N ARG A 128 -5.31 12.26 3.02
CA ARG A 128 -5.81 12.61 4.35
C ARG A 128 -6.82 13.73 4.23
N LEU A 129 -8.01 13.49 4.78
CA LEU A 129 -9.07 14.49 4.86
C LEU A 129 -9.23 14.96 6.30
N ARG A 130 -9.28 16.26 6.48
CA ARG A 130 -9.61 16.88 7.76
C ARG A 130 -10.64 17.97 7.56
N ARG A 131 -11.68 17.97 8.41
CA ARG A 131 -12.75 18.96 8.35
C ARG A 131 -13.36 19.14 6.96
N GLY A 132 -13.49 18.04 6.21
CA GLY A 132 -14.08 18.04 4.87
C GLY A 132 -13.14 18.47 3.74
N VAL A 133 -11.87 18.75 4.01
CA VAL A 133 -10.86 19.11 3.00
C VAL A 133 -9.73 18.10 2.95
N VAL A 134 -9.21 17.86 1.75
CA VAL A 134 -7.96 17.09 1.57
C VAL A 134 -6.81 18.00 2.00
N ASP A 135 -6.12 17.65 3.08
CA ASP A 135 -4.99 18.41 3.61
C ASP A 135 -3.63 17.74 3.35
N MET A 136 -3.64 16.51 2.83
CA MET A 136 -2.44 15.79 2.38
C MET A 136 -2.78 14.75 1.32
N VAL A 137 -1.90 14.61 0.36
CA VAL A 137 -1.88 13.53 -0.63
C VAL A 137 -0.44 13.10 -0.88
N THR A 138 -0.21 11.80 -1.03
CA THR A 138 1.11 11.27 -1.43
C THR A 138 1.42 11.67 -2.89
N ARG A 139 2.70 11.84 -3.18
CA ARG A 139 3.17 12.03 -4.57
C ARG A 139 3.45 10.66 -5.16
N ASP A 140 3.18 10.52 -6.46
CA ASP A 140 3.45 9.28 -7.17
C ASP A 140 4.94 8.94 -7.11
N ASP A 141 5.25 7.71 -6.79
CA ASP A 141 6.59 7.13 -6.86
C ASP A 141 6.70 6.31 -8.16
N SER A 142 6.76 7.02 -9.28
CA SER A 142 6.79 6.44 -10.62
C SER A 142 7.99 6.96 -11.40
N VAL A 143 8.40 6.22 -12.43
CA VAL A 143 9.49 6.63 -13.33
C VAL A 143 9.19 7.99 -13.96
N VAL A 144 7.94 8.24 -14.35
CA VAL A 144 7.50 9.51 -14.93
C VAL A 144 7.68 10.65 -13.92
N GLN A 145 7.25 10.45 -12.67
CA GLN A 145 7.42 11.45 -11.61
C GLN A 145 8.89 11.72 -11.30
N HIS A 146 9.73 10.70 -11.32
CA HIS A 146 11.17 10.85 -11.15
C HIS A 146 11.80 11.67 -12.31
N MET A 147 11.36 11.44 -13.55
CA MET A 147 11.81 12.23 -14.71
C MET A 147 11.36 13.70 -14.61
N VAL A 148 10.12 13.95 -14.16
CA VAL A 148 9.64 15.34 -13.90
C VAL A 148 10.49 16.00 -12.81
N THR A 149 10.73 15.31 -11.71
CA THR A 149 11.52 15.84 -10.58
C THR A 149 12.97 16.10 -10.97
N ALA A 150 13.54 15.28 -11.87
CA ALA A 150 14.87 15.46 -12.42
C ALA A 150 14.94 16.52 -13.54
N GLY A 151 13.81 17.14 -13.93
CA GLY A 151 13.75 18.14 -14.99
C GLY A 151 13.96 17.58 -16.40
N LEU A 152 13.83 16.27 -16.58
CA LEU A 152 14.00 15.60 -17.87
C LEU A 152 12.76 15.71 -18.76
N ILE A 153 11.60 15.89 -18.16
CA ILE A 153 10.32 16.14 -18.83
C ILE A 153 9.51 17.19 -18.05
N THR A 154 8.61 17.88 -18.72
CA THR A 154 7.69 18.84 -18.08
C THR A 154 6.42 18.11 -17.65
N PRO A 155 5.82 18.47 -16.49
CA PRO A 155 4.48 18.02 -16.15
C PRO A 155 3.48 18.59 -17.17
N GLU A 156 2.52 17.77 -17.60
CA GLU A 156 1.35 18.24 -18.36
C GLU A 156 0.37 18.98 -17.47
#